data_f1402945c21be1b723ec03f953bb92ae
#
_entry.id   f1402945c21be1b723ec03f953bb92ae
#
_cell.length_a   1.000
_cell.length_b   1.000
_cell.length_c   1.000
_cell.angle_alpha   90.00
_cell.angle_beta   90.00
_cell.angle_gamma   90.00
#
_symmetry.space_group_name_H-M   'P 1'
#
loop_
_entity.id
_entity.type
_entity.pdbx_description
1 polymer ?
#
loop_
_entity_poly.entity_id
_entity_poly.type
_entity_poly.pdbx_seq_one_letter_code
_entity_poly.pdbx_strand_id
1 'polypeptide(L)'
;MSNSRLLWSSMTVTAALMLSACSQPADETTDTNANAPAAETTGKTIRIATEGAYPPFNYTNADGSLAGFDIDVANALCDQMQAKCEIVAQDWDGIIPGLLAQKYDAVIAGMSITAERQEKVDFSEPYFANTMVWLTNTDGGFDPMAIKDATLGGQRSTTPGAYLQDNYEGKEGNTVQLYDNYDNAYLDLKSGRSDAVLAEKVSAKSWLAENAAGFGIVGDEIDNDDNIAIAVRKGDSLKADFDKALSEIRSNGELARLEQMNFGQ
;
A
#
# COMPACT_ATOMS: atom_id res chain seq x y z
N MET A 1 59.79 -14.14 -24.89
CA MET A 1 60.49 -15.36 -24.47
C MET A 1 59.49 -16.25 -23.82
N SER A 2 59.20 -17.20 -24.49
CA SER A 2 59.16 -18.66 -24.61
C SER A 2 57.79 -19.19 -24.21
N ASN A 3 56.93 -19.47 -25.14
CA ASN A 3 56.64 -20.76 -25.83
C ASN A 3 56.58 -21.99 -24.90
N SER A 4 55.45 -22.66 -24.81
CA SER A 4 55.30 -24.05 -25.18
C SER A 4 53.85 -24.52 -25.28
N ARG A 5 53.57 -25.02 -26.48
CA ARG A 5 52.36 -25.85 -26.85
C ARG A 5 52.65 -27.31 -26.48
N LEU A 6 51.53 -28.09 -26.31
CA LEU A 6 51.39 -29.51 -26.79
C LEU A 6 49.96 -29.92 -26.46
N LEU A 7 49.10 -30.25 -27.33
CA LEU A 7 48.68 -31.17 -28.37
C LEU A 7 48.51 -32.64 -27.92
N TRP A 8 47.34 -33.19 -28.38
CA TRP A 8 46.96 -34.61 -28.64
C TRP A 8 46.34 -35.38 -27.46
N SER A 9 45.29 -36.21 -27.58
CA SER A 9 44.86 -37.06 -28.71
C SER A 9 43.43 -37.56 -28.45
N SER A 10 42.72 -37.75 -29.54
CA SER A 10 41.44 -38.45 -29.69
C SER A 10 41.53 -39.93 -29.37
N MET A 11 40.42 -40.52 -28.87
CA MET A 11 40.15 -41.94 -29.11
C MET A 11 38.64 -42.23 -29.06
N THR A 12 38.12 -42.52 -30.23
CA THR A 12 36.81 -43.12 -30.53
C THR A 12 36.86 -44.63 -30.30
N VAL A 13 35.85 -45.22 -29.69
CA VAL A 13 35.50 -46.65 -29.87
C VAL A 13 33.99 -46.82 -29.91
N THR A 14 33.61 -47.57 -30.91
CA THR A 14 32.25 -47.85 -31.44
C THR A 14 31.68 -49.15 -30.87
N ALA A 15 30.31 -49.20 -30.78
CA ALA A 15 29.37 -50.34 -30.99
C ALA A 15 29.30 -51.49 -29.98
N ALA A 16 28.10 -51.82 -29.55
CA ALA A 16 27.37 -52.97 -30.01
C ALA A 16 25.95 -53.06 -29.35
N LEU A 17 24.95 -53.30 -30.20
CA LEU A 17 23.56 -53.69 -29.85
C LEU A 17 23.52 -55.07 -29.21
N MET A 18 22.57 -55.26 -28.24
CA MET A 18 21.85 -56.54 -28.10
C MET A 18 20.43 -56.22 -27.56
N LEU A 19 19.43 -56.62 -28.37
CA LEU A 19 18.04 -56.79 -27.98
C LEU A 19 17.88 -58.03 -27.08
N SER A 20 17.03 -57.96 -26.08
CA SER A 20 16.28 -59.10 -25.59
C SER A 20 14.99 -58.64 -24.97
N ALA A 21 13.89 -59.11 -25.58
CA ALA A 21 12.49 -59.01 -25.07
C ALA A 21 12.21 -60.13 -24.07
N CYS A 22 11.39 -59.87 -23.08
CA CYS A 22 10.16 -60.64 -22.74
C CYS A 22 9.63 -60.36 -21.34
N SER A 23 8.35 -60.05 -21.32
CA SER A 23 7.29 -60.50 -20.38
C SER A 23 6.98 -59.66 -19.12
N GLN A 24 5.76 -59.11 -19.16
CA GLN A 24 4.89 -58.66 -18.06
C GLN A 24 4.41 -59.84 -17.17
N PRO A 25 3.77 -59.65 -15.96
CA PRO A 25 2.72 -58.64 -15.72
C PRO A 25 2.72 -57.94 -14.34
N ALA A 26 2.03 -56.80 -14.36
CA ALA A 26 1.14 -56.13 -13.40
C ALA A 26 1.37 -56.27 -11.87
N ASP A 27 1.54 -55.12 -11.21
CA ASP A 27 0.64 -54.74 -10.13
C ASP A 27 0.58 -53.20 -10.03
N GLU A 28 -0.67 -52.67 -9.95
CA GLU A 28 -1.01 -51.27 -9.88
C GLU A 28 -0.79 -50.75 -8.46
N THR A 29 -0.06 -49.64 -8.30
CA THR A 29 -0.40 -48.63 -7.31
C THR A 29 -0.10 -47.27 -7.92
N THR A 30 -1.16 -46.59 -8.37
CA THR A 30 -1.22 -45.23 -8.81
C THR A 30 -1.03 -44.27 -7.63
N ASP A 31 0.18 -43.77 -7.43
CA ASP A 31 0.38 -42.53 -6.72
C ASP A 31 0.48 -41.38 -7.75
N THR A 32 -0.68 -40.84 -8.09
CA THR A 32 -0.83 -39.59 -8.82
C THR A 32 -0.55 -38.45 -7.90
N ASN A 33 0.73 -38.16 -7.68
CA ASN A 33 1.13 -36.82 -7.19
C ASN A 33 1.10 -35.90 -8.40
N ALA A 34 -0.10 -35.41 -8.73
CA ALA A 34 -0.27 -34.34 -9.71
C ALA A 34 0.26 -33.03 -9.13
N ASN A 35 1.55 -32.80 -9.31
CA ASN A 35 2.11 -31.46 -9.22
C ASN A 35 1.57 -30.70 -10.43
N ALA A 36 0.39 -30.08 -10.27
CA ALA A 36 -0.12 -29.15 -11.27
C ALA A 36 0.91 -28.03 -11.41
N PRO A 37 1.42 -27.73 -12.60
CA PRO A 37 2.26 -26.56 -12.79
C PRO A 37 1.44 -25.36 -12.38
N ALA A 38 1.98 -24.52 -11.47
CA ALA A 38 1.44 -23.20 -11.21
C ALA A 38 1.29 -22.53 -12.58
N ALA A 39 0.10 -22.08 -12.90
CA ALA A 39 -0.17 -21.37 -14.14
C ALA A 39 0.79 -20.17 -14.17
N GLU A 40 1.76 -20.19 -15.09
CA GLU A 40 2.55 -19.02 -15.38
C GLU A 40 1.57 -17.96 -15.88
N THR A 41 1.28 -16.97 -15.04
CA THR A 41 0.54 -15.77 -15.43
C THR A 41 1.38 -15.05 -16.49
N THR A 42 1.02 -15.24 -17.74
CA THR A 42 1.62 -14.54 -18.91
C THR A 42 1.16 -13.07 -18.96
N GLY A 43 0.74 -12.51 -17.82
CA GLY A 43 0.20 -11.18 -17.68
C GLY A 43 1.27 -10.09 -17.58
N LYS A 44 0.88 -8.87 -17.92
CA LYS A 44 1.65 -7.65 -17.74
C LYS A 44 2.07 -7.52 -16.26
N THR A 45 3.33 -7.26 -15.98
CA THR A 45 3.78 -6.89 -14.65
C THR A 45 3.42 -5.43 -14.38
N ILE A 46 2.76 -5.14 -13.27
CA ILE A 46 2.40 -3.80 -12.81
C ILE A 46 3.15 -3.53 -11.50
N ARG A 47 3.98 -2.50 -11.51
CA ARG A 47 4.70 -2.05 -10.31
C ARG A 47 3.82 -1.04 -9.59
N ILE A 48 3.53 -1.29 -8.33
CA ILE A 48 2.66 -0.46 -7.49
C ILE A 48 3.46 0.06 -6.31
N ALA A 49 3.43 1.36 -6.05
CA ALA A 49 4.00 1.93 -4.85
C ALA A 49 2.93 2.13 -3.78
N THR A 50 3.34 1.89 -2.54
CA THR A 50 2.60 2.24 -1.32
C THR A 50 3.53 2.91 -0.32
N GLU A 51 3.01 3.54 0.75
CA GLU A 51 3.90 4.18 1.74
C GLU A 51 4.57 3.14 2.64
N GLY A 52 3.82 2.15 3.13
CA GLY A 52 4.32 1.10 4.02
C GLY A 52 4.47 1.54 5.49
N ALA A 53 3.94 2.71 5.85
CA ALA A 53 3.97 3.30 7.20
C ALA A 53 2.60 3.93 7.60
N TYR A 54 1.50 3.44 7.02
CA TYR A 54 0.16 3.99 7.21
C TYR A 54 -0.88 2.90 7.56
N PRO A 55 -0.80 2.28 8.75
CA PRO A 55 -1.78 1.27 9.16
C PRO A 55 -3.18 1.90 9.37
N PRO A 56 -4.26 1.17 9.07
CA PRO A 56 -4.33 -0.20 8.58
C PRO A 56 -4.37 -0.30 7.05
N PHE A 57 -4.16 0.82 6.33
CA PHE A 57 -4.17 0.84 4.86
C PHE A 57 -2.96 0.11 4.27
N ASN A 58 -1.76 0.49 4.67
CA ASN A 58 -0.53 -0.12 4.21
C ASN A 58 0.57 0.03 5.27
N TYR A 59 1.23 -1.07 5.61
CA TYR A 59 2.28 -1.09 6.62
C TYR A 59 3.28 -2.22 6.36
N THR A 60 4.46 -2.08 6.96
CA THR A 60 5.53 -3.07 6.87
C THR A 60 5.54 -3.94 8.12
N ASN A 61 5.39 -5.25 7.93
CA ASN A 61 5.49 -6.25 8.99
C ASN A 61 6.94 -6.39 9.49
N ALA A 62 7.12 -7.04 10.65
CA ALA A 62 8.44 -7.26 11.24
C ALA A 62 9.39 -8.10 10.35
N ASP A 63 8.87 -8.90 9.44
CA ASP A 63 9.62 -9.69 8.46
C ASP A 63 9.95 -8.91 7.17
N GLY A 64 9.51 -7.65 7.08
CA GLY A 64 9.71 -6.78 5.93
C GLY A 64 8.64 -6.91 4.83
N SER A 65 7.65 -7.79 4.99
CA SER A 65 6.52 -7.89 4.04
C SER A 65 5.56 -6.71 4.20
N LEU A 66 4.93 -6.29 3.10
CA LEU A 66 3.88 -5.27 3.09
C LEU A 66 2.52 -5.92 3.35
N ALA A 67 1.67 -5.26 4.12
CA ALA A 67 0.32 -5.71 4.46
C ALA A 67 -0.64 -4.51 4.60
N GLY A 68 -1.94 -4.81 4.73
CA GLY A 68 -3.02 -3.84 4.93
C GLY A 68 -3.98 -3.75 3.77
N PHE A 69 -5.01 -2.92 3.93
CA PHE A 69 -6.12 -2.80 2.99
C PHE A 69 -5.68 -2.49 1.56
N ASP A 70 -4.75 -1.55 1.39
CA ASP A 70 -4.23 -1.16 0.06
C ASP A 70 -3.51 -2.31 -0.63
N ILE A 71 -2.80 -3.14 0.15
CA ILE A 71 -2.08 -4.32 -0.37
C ILE A 71 -3.08 -5.37 -0.85
N ASP A 72 -4.13 -5.60 -0.05
CA ASP A 72 -5.18 -6.55 -0.38
C ASP A 72 -5.98 -6.09 -1.61
N VAL A 73 -6.33 -4.79 -1.68
CA VAL A 73 -6.99 -4.19 -2.86
C VAL A 73 -6.09 -4.31 -4.10
N ALA A 74 -4.80 -3.98 -3.98
CA ALA A 74 -3.86 -4.10 -5.09
C ALA A 74 -3.79 -5.53 -5.64
N ASN A 75 -3.68 -6.52 -4.75
CA ASN A 75 -3.65 -7.92 -5.15
C ASN A 75 -4.96 -8.35 -5.82
N ALA A 76 -6.13 -8.03 -5.24
CA ALA A 76 -7.43 -8.35 -5.81
C ALA A 76 -7.63 -7.73 -7.21
N LEU A 77 -7.18 -6.48 -7.41
CA LEU A 77 -7.22 -5.82 -8.71
C LEU A 77 -6.32 -6.50 -9.74
N CYS A 78 -5.10 -6.87 -9.34
CA CYS A 78 -4.17 -7.56 -10.23
C CYS A 78 -4.65 -8.95 -10.60
N ASP A 79 -5.24 -9.69 -9.67
CA ASP A 79 -5.87 -10.99 -9.94
C ASP A 79 -7.02 -10.83 -10.95
N GLN A 80 -7.88 -9.82 -10.77
CA GLN A 80 -8.96 -9.51 -11.68
C GLN A 80 -8.47 -9.12 -13.09
N MET A 81 -7.35 -8.39 -13.18
CA MET A 81 -6.70 -8.00 -14.43
C MET A 81 -5.83 -9.13 -15.03
N GLN A 82 -5.67 -10.26 -14.34
CA GLN A 82 -4.73 -11.33 -14.71
C GLN A 82 -3.29 -10.80 -14.89
N ALA A 83 -2.91 -9.82 -14.07
CA ALA A 83 -1.60 -9.20 -14.05
C ALA A 83 -0.77 -9.69 -12.86
N LYS A 84 0.56 -9.60 -12.97
CA LYS A 84 1.46 -9.78 -11.84
C LYS A 84 1.68 -8.42 -11.18
N CYS A 85 1.40 -8.28 -9.88
CA CYS A 85 1.77 -7.10 -9.12
C CYS A 85 3.14 -7.24 -8.45
N GLU A 86 3.90 -6.16 -8.50
CA GLU A 86 5.11 -5.96 -7.69
C GLU A 86 4.89 -4.71 -6.85
N ILE A 87 4.61 -4.91 -5.55
CA ILE A 87 4.30 -3.82 -4.62
C ILE A 87 5.57 -3.44 -3.88
N VAL A 88 5.90 -2.15 -3.85
CA VAL A 88 7.10 -1.61 -3.23
C VAL A 88 6.76 -0.47 -2.28
N ALA A 89 7.51 -0.36 -1.17
CA ALA A 89 7.41 0.77 -0.27
C ALA A 89 8.16 1.98 -0.84
N GLN A 90 7.58 3.16 -0.68
CA GLN A 90 8.14 4.45 -1.07
C GLN A 90 7.66 5.53 -0.11
N ASP A 91 8.57 6.27 0.50
CA ASP A 91 8.23 7.39 1.38
C ASP A 91 7.20 8.32 0.74
N TRP A 92 6.22 8.79 1.52
CA TRP A 92 5.08 9.56 1.07
C TRP A 92 5.44 10.77 0.20
N ASP A 93 6.40 11.60 0.66
CA ASP A 93 6.83 12.80 -0.07
C ASP A 93 7.41 12.51 -1.46
N GLY A 94 7.95 11.30 -1.64
CA GLY A 94 8.55 10.84 -2.90
C GLY A 94 7.59 10.10 -3.82
N ILE A 95 6.34 9.81 -3.39
CA ILE A 95 5.49 8.83 -4.07
C ILE A 95 4.94 9.35 -5.41
N ILE A 96 4.43 10.57 -5.51
CA ILE A 96 4.03 11.17 -6.79
C ILE A 96 5.25 11.47 -7.68
N PRO A 97 6.33 12.11 -7.19
CA PRO A 97 7.55 12.26 -7.97
C PRO A 97 8.10 10.95 -8.55
N GLY A 98 8.06 9.87 -7.79
CA GLY A 98 8.48 8.54 -8.24
C GLY A 98 7.59 7.97 -9.37
N LEU A 99 6.28 8.16 -9.28
CA LEU A 99 5.33 7.79 -10.32
C LEU A 99 5.61 8.54 -11.64
N LEU A 100 5.83 9.83 -11.54
CA LEU A 100 6.16 10.68 -12.70
C LEU A 100 7.52 10.31 -13.31
N ALA A 101 8.48 9.90 -12.48
CA ALA A 101 9.78 9.40 -12.91
C ALA A 101 9.77 7.93 -13.39
N GLN A 102 8.57 7.30 -13.50
CA GLN A 102 8.39 5.93 -13.98
C GLN A 102 9.10 4.85 -13.13
N LYS A 103 9.33 5.11 -11.84
CA LYS A 103 9.88 4.09 -10.93
C LYS A 103 8.87 2.95 -10.72
N TYR A 104 7.59 3.25 -10.79
CA TYR A 104 6.43 2.35 -10.73
C TYR A 104 5.32 2.86 -11.65
N ASP A 105 4.26 2.10 -11.78
CA ASP A 105 3.22 2.32 -12.78
C ASP A 105 1.94 2.87 -12.16
N ALA A 106 1.72 2.61 -10.87
CA ALA A 106 0.59 3.10 -10.09
C ALA A 106 0.97 3.35 -8.62
N VAL A 107 0.13 4.08 -7.91
CA VAL A 107 0.20 4.29 -6.46
C VAL A 107 -1.12 3.86 -5.83
N ILE A 108 -1.06 2.97 -4.84
CA ILE A 108 -2.18 2.56 -3.97
C ILE A 108 -1.67 2.72 -2.53
N ALA A 109 -2.04 3.84 -1.89
CA ALA A 109 -1.42 4.28 -0.64
C ALA A 109 -2.34 5.19 0.19
N GLY A 110 -3.63 4.86 0.27
CA GLY A 110 -4.59 5.74 0.97
C GLY A 110 -4.64 7.16 0.39
N MET A 111 -4.38 7.32 -0.91
CA MET A 111 -4.19 8.64 -1.50
C MET A 111 -5.53 9.29 -1.87
N SER A 112 -5.85 10.40 -1.20
CA SER A 112 -7.03 11.23 -1.51
C SER A 112 -6.91 11.90 -2.88
N ILE A 113 -8.03 11.96 -3.59
CA ILE A 113 -8.17 12.78 -4.80
C ILE A 113 -8.20 14.25 -4.37
N THR A 114 -7.26 15.06 -4.87
CA THR A 114 -7.28 16.53 -4.68
C THR A 114 -7.04 17.23 -6.02
N ALA A 115 -7.53 18.47 -6.14
CA ALA A 115 -7.33 19.27 -7.36
C ALA A 115 -5.83 19.43 -7.68
N GLU A 116 -4.99 19.68 -6.66
CA GLU A 116 -3.54 19.81 -6.83
C GLU A 116 -2.90 18.52 -7.38
N ARG A 117 -3.30 17.35 -6.84
CA ARG A 117 -2.80 16.05 -7.31
C ARG A 117 -3.30 15.75 -8.72
N GLN A 118 -4.57 16.07 -9.01
CA GLN A 118 -5.16 15.92 -10.34
C GLN A 118 -4.49 16.78 -11.43
N GLU A 119 -3.78 17.84 -11.08
CA GLU A 119 -2.94 18.55 -12.05
C GLU A 119 -1.75 17.71 -12.54
N LYS A 120 -1.25 16.80 -11.70
CA LYS A 120 -0.01 16.02 -11.93
C LYS A 120 -0.26 14.59 -12.39
N VAL A 121 -1.33 13.97 -11.88
CA VAL A 121 -1.66 12.54 -12.10
C VAL A 121 -3.15 12.37 -12.43
N ASP A 122 -3.51 11.21 -12.97
CA ASP A 122 -4.90 10.78 -13.09
C ASP A 122 -5.22 9.79 -11.96
N PHE A 123 -6.50 9.74 -11.58
CA PHE A 123 -7.01 8.85 -10.54
C PHE A 123 -8.03 7.87 -11.12
N SER A 124 -8.08 6.67 -10.58
CA SER A 124 -9.19 5.73 -10.77
C SER A 124 -10.49 6.27 -10.17
N GLU A 125 -11.59 5.54 -10.35
CA GLU A 125 -12.74 5.65 -9.45
C GLU A 125 -12.28 5.42 -8.01
N PRO A 126 -12.89 6.10 -7.00
CA PRO A 126 -12.52 5.91 -5.60
C PRO A 126 -12.76 4.47 -5.14
N TYR A 127 -11.87 3.91 -4.34
CA TYR A 127 -12.08 2.60 -3.72
C TYR A 127 -12.45 2.67 -2.24
N PHE A 128 -12.25 3.83 -1.60
CA PHE A 128 -12.62 4.09 -0.20
C PHE A 128 -12.96 5.56 0.01
N ALA A 129 -13.79 5.86 1.03
CA ALA A 129 -14.06 7.22 1.48
C ALA A 129 -13.76 7.33 2.98
N ASN A 130 -13.17 8.44 3.40
CA ASN A 130 -12.73 8.65 4.77
C ASN A 130 -13.18 10.03 5.29
N THR A 131 -12.98 10.28 6.58
CA THR A 131 -13.15 11.56 7.24
C THR A 131 -11.93 11.84 8.11
N MET A 132 -11.75 13.08 8.54
CA MET A 132 -10.68 13.45 9.47
C MET A 132 -11.21 13.56 10.90
N VAL A 133 -10.35 13.28 11.88
CA VAL A 133 -10.66 13.36 13.31
C VAL A 133 -9.50 13.95 14.08
N TRP A 134 -9.81 14.61 15.20
CA TRP A 134 -8.84 15.05 16.18
C TRP A 134 -8.53 13.92 17.16
N LEU A 135 -7.27 13.55 17.25
CA LEU A 135 -6.70 12.62 18.24
C LEU A 135 -5.90 13.41 19.27
N THR A 136 -6.18 13.23 20.55
CA THR A 136 -5.53 13.97 21.62
C THR A 136 -5.36 13.12 22.89
N ASN A 137 -4.54 13.61 23.83
CA ASN A 137 -4.54 13.13 25.20
C ASN A 137 -5.82 13.61 25.89
N THR A 138 -6.65 12.67 26.38
CA THR A 138 -7.96 12.98 26.99
C THR A 138 -7.87 13.80 28.27
N ASP A 139 -6.72 13.76 28.95
CA ASP A 139 -6.46 14.55 30.16
C ASP A 139 -5.81 15.92 29.85
N GLY A 140 -5.46 16.18 28.56
CA GLY A 140 -4.71 17.36 28.11
C GLY A 140 -5.54 18.63 27.98
N GLY A 141 -6.89 18.54 28.00
CA GLY A 141 -7.77 19.69 27.92
C GLY A 141 -7.90 20.32 26.53
N PHE A 142 -7.47 19.64 25.46
CA PHE A 142 -7.66 20.10 24.08
C PHE A 142 -9.14 20.17 23.72
N ASP A 143 -9.58 21.37 23.29
CA ASP A 143 -10.97 21.61 22.85
C ASP A 143 -11.00 21.89 21.34
N PRO A 144 -11.53 20.98 20.51
CA PRO A 144 -11.61 21.16 19.06
C PRO A 144 -12.55 22.29 18.62
N MET A 145 -13.41 22.79 19.53
CA MET A 145 -14.30 23.93 19.26
C MET A 145 -13.67 25.29 19.57
N ALA A 146 -12.51 25.31 20.24
CA ALA A 146 -11.83 26.54 20.68
C ALA A 146 -10.31 26.41 20.61
N ILE A 147 -9.79 25.98 19.47
CA ILE A 147 -8.36 25.70 19.24
C ILE A 147 -7.56 27.02 19.27
N LYS A 148 -6.72 27.18 20.27
CA LYS A 148 -5.81 28.32 20.44
C LYS A 148 -4.59 27.92 21.26
N ASP A 149 -3.49 28.62 21.04
CA ASP A 149 -2.21 28.41 21.73
C ASP A 149 -1.77 26.91 21.73
N ALA A 150 -2.16 26.13 20.71
CA ALA A 150 -1.97 24.70 20.62
C ALA A 150 -0.90 24.32 19.57
N THR A 151 -0.21 23.21 19.84
CA THR A 151 0.67 22.55 18.88
C THR A 151 -0.09 21.41 18.21
N LEU A 152 -0.34 21.54 16.91
CA LEU A 152 -1.17 20.64 16.11
C LEU A 152 -0.30 19.80 15.19
N GLY A 153 -0.35 18.49 15.32
CA GLY A 153 0.42 17.53 14.53
C GLY A 153 -0.35 16.95 13.35
N GLY A 154 0.36 16.64 12.28
CA GLY A 154 -0.16 15.91 11.11
C GLY A 154 0.95 15.44 10.20
N GLN A 155 0.62 14.66 9.19
CA GLN A 155 1.60 14.27 8.18
C GLN A 155 1.63 15.31 7.05
N ARG A 156 2.84 15.70 6.60
CA ARG A 156 2.99 16.64 5.50
C ARG A 156 2.49 16.05 4.17
N SER A 157 2.10 16.92 3.25
CA SER A 157 1.62 16.55 1.91
C SER A 157 0.36 15.66 1.92
N THR A 158 -0.37 15.60 3.05
CA THR A 158 -1.67 14.92 3.19
C THR A 158 -2.83 15.92 3.25
N THR A 159 -4.06 15.45 3.09
CA THR A 159 -5.26 16.30 3.23
C THR A 159 -5.42 16.85 4.66
N PRO A 160 -5.21 16.06 5.75
CA PRO A 160 -5.19 16.63 7.10
C PRO A 160 -4.04 17.63 7.32
N GLY A 161 -2.85 17.38 6.76
CA GLY A 161 -1.73 18.30 6.86
C GLY A 161 -2.01 19.65 6.21
N ALA A 162 -2.59 19.63 5.01
CA ALA A 162 -3.03 20.86 4.30
C ALA A 162 -4.13 21.58 5.10
N TYR A 163 -5.12 20.85 5.61
CA TYR A 163 -6.18 21.42 6.45
C TYR A 163 -5.63 22.12 7.68
N LEU A 164 -4.62 21.55 8.35
CA LEU A 164 -3.94 22.19 9.49
C LEU A 164 -3.28 23.49 9.09
N GLN A 165 -2.52 23.51 7.99
CA GLN A 165 -1.85 24.70 7.51
C GLN A 165 -2.86 25.80 7.13
N ASP A 166 -3.89 25.46 6.38
CA ASP A 166 -4.86 26.42 5.89
C ASP A 166 -5.71 27.04 7.00
N ASN A 167 -6.03 26.27 8.05
CA ASN A 167 -6.97 26.72 9.07
C ASN A 167 -6.31 27.20 10.36
N TYR A 168 -5.12 26.70 10.72
CA TYR A 168 -4.56 26.92 12.07
C TYR A 168 -3.14 27.48 12.08
N GLU A 169 -2.33 27.34 11.03
CA GLU A 169 -0.93 27.78 11.06
C GLU A 169 -0.82 29.28 11.29
N GLY A 170 -0.15 29.67 12.39
CA GLY A 170 0.04 31.04 12.81
C GLY A 170 -1.22 31.79 13.24
N LYS A 171 -2.37 31.12 13.38
CA LYS A 171 -3.63 31.72 13.84
C LYS A 171 -3.85 31.40 15.31
N GLU A 172 -4.41 32.33 16.07
CA GLU A 172 -4.78 32.16 17.49
C GLU A 172 -3.65 31.56 18.36
N GLY A 173 -2.38 31.87 18.04
CA GLY A 173 -1.22 31.34 18.77
C GLY A 173 -0.86 29.89 18.45
N ASN A 174 -1.56 29.25 17.52
CA ASN A 174 -1.31 27.85 17.17
C ASN A 174 0.00 27.68 16.37
N THR A 175 0.60 26.50 16.56
CA THR A 175 1.76 26.03 15.80
C THR A 175 1.36 24.74 15.08
N VAL A 176 1.59 24.64 13.78
CA VAL A 176 1.39 23.40 13.01
C VAL A 176 2.74 22.69 12.85
N GLN A 177 2.80 21.42 13.28
CA GLN A 177 3.96 20.57 13.19
C GLN A 177 3.67 19.41 12.21
N LEU A 178 4.34 19.43 11.05
CA LEU A 178 4.16 18.40 10.03
C LEU A 178 5.32 17.41 10.00
N TYR A 179 4.98 16.13 10.01
CA TYR A 179 5.92 15.01 10.09
C TYR A 179 6.00 14.25 8.76
N ASP A 180 7.03 13.43 8.60
CA ASP A 180 7.24 12.57 7.42
C ASP A 180 6.18 11.47 7.31
N ASN A 181 5.72 10.97 8.46
CA ASN A 181 4.71 9.94 8.60
C ASN A 181 3.91 10.13 9.89
N TYR A 182 2.79 9.42 10.04
CA TYR A 182 1.95 9.51 11.23
C TYR A 182 2.59 8.89 12.47
N ASP A 183 3.49 7.91 12.36
CA ASP A 183 4.18 7.35 13.54
C ASP A 183 4.94 8.44 14.30
N ASN A 184 5.62 9.35 13.59
CA ASN A 184 6.31 10.48 14.19
C ASN A 184 5.34 11.50 14.82
N ALA A 185 4.19 11.77 14.18
CA ALA A 185 3.16 12.64 14.74
C ALA A 185 2.58 12.06 16.03
N TYR A 186 2.30 10.77 16.07
CA TYR A 186 1.79 10.07 17.24
C TYR A 186 2.82 9.95 18.37
N LEU A 187 4.11 9.82 18.06
CA LEU A 187 5.18 9.88 19.06
C LEU A 187 5.25 11.24 19.75
N ASP A 188 5.06 12.32 19.00
CA ASP A 188 5.04 13.66 19.56
C ASP A 188 3.77 13.90 20.39
N LEU A 189 2.62 13.39 19.99
CA LEU A 189 1.42 13.40 20.80
C LEU A 189 1.61 12.63 22.12
N LYS A 190 2.17 11.42 22.07
CA LYS A 190 2.46 10.60 23.28
C LYS A 190 3.41 11.28 24.24
N SER A 191 4.36 12.04 23.74
CA SER A 191 5.33 12.75 24.57
C SER A 191 4.86 14.10 25.08
N GLY A 192 3.65 14.55 24.70
CA GLY A 192 3.12 15.86 25.05
C GLY A 192 3.78 17.03 24.32
N ARG A 193 4.48 16.79 23.20
CA ARG A 193 5.01 17.84 22.33
C ARG A 193 3.97 18.39 21.36
N SER A 194 2.94 17.61 21.05
CA SER A 194 1.75 18.06 20.34
C SER A 194 0.54 17.90 21.26
N ASP A 195 -0.38 18.86 21.20
CA ASP A 195 -1.63 18.85 21.97
C ASP A 195 -2.68 17.95 21.28
N ALA A 196 -2.68 17.95 19.96
CA ALA A 196 -3.53 17.08 19.15
C ALA A 196 -2.88 16.73 17.82
N VAL A 197 -3.34 15.62 17.21
CA VAL A 197 -3.01 15.21 15.84
C VAL A 197 -4.29 15.17 15.04
N LEU A 198 -4.30 15.78 13.86
CA LEU A 198 -5.36 15.61 12.87
C LEU A 198 -4.96 14.47 11.93
N ALA A 199 -5.80 13.45 11.85
CA ALA A 199 -5.55 12.27 11.02
C ALA A 199 -6.86 11.77 10.42
N GLU A 200 -6.76 10.94 9.38
CA GLU A 200 -7.90 10.20 8.86
C GLU A 200 -8.41 9.22 9.94
N LYS A 201 -9.73 9.14 10.04
CA LYS A 201 -10.45 8.41 11.10
C LYS A 201 -10.02 6.95 11.24
N VAL A 202 -9.86 6.26 10.11
CA VAL A 202 -9.52 4.82 10.13
C VAL A 202 -8.11 4.61 10.69
N SER A 203 -7.14 5.44 10.29
CA SER A 203 -5.76 5.41 10.82
C SER A 203 -5.73 5.77 12.31
N ALA A 204 -6.42 6.83 12.71
CA ALA A 204 -6.52 7.23 14.13
C ALA A 204 -7.12 6.10 15.01
N LYS A 205 -8.17 5.43 14.53
CA LYS A 205 -8.77 4.28 15.24
C LYS A 205 -7.82 3.09 15.33
N SER A 206 -7.09 2.80 14.27
CA SER A 206 -6.07 1.73 14.28
C SER A 206 -5.01 1.99 15.33
N TRP A 207 -4.49 3.22 15.38
CA TRP A 207 -3.51 3.59 16.40
C TRP A 207 -4.09 3.50 17.82
N LEU A 208 -5.34 3.94 18.04
CA LEU A 208 -6.02 3.86 19.33
C LEU A 208 -6.24 2.42 19.80
N ALA A 209 -6.40 1.45 18.89
CA ALA A 209 -6.57 0.05 19.29
C ALA A 209 -5.41 -0.45 20.18
N GLU A 210 -4.21 0.09 19.99
CA GLU A 210 -3.01 -0.24 20.77
C GLU A 210 -2.65 0.81 21.83
N ASN A 211 -3.23 2.02 21.75
CA ASN A 211 -2.82 3.18 22.55
C ASN A 211 -4.02 3.88 23.24
N ALA A 212 -5.09 3.17 23.60
CA ALA A 212 -6.30 3.77 24.16
C ALA A 212 -6.11 4.39 25.57
N ALA A 213 -5.04 4.03 26.30
CA ALA A 213 -4.82 4.54 27.65
C ALA A 213 -4.42 6.03 27.61
N GLY A 214 -5.34 6.92 27.95
CA GLY A 214 -5.14 8.37 28.01
C GLY A 214 -5.24 9.10 26.67
N PHE A 215 -5.63 8.41 25.59
CA PHE A 215 -5.83 9.02 24.28
C PHE A 215 -7.21 8.72 23.71
N GLY A 216 -7.74 9.64 22.90
CA GLY A 216 -9.07 9.48 22.33
C GLY A 216 -9.31 10.43 21.16
N ILE A 217 -10.32 10.09 20.37
CA ILE A 217 -10.87 10.99 19.36
C ILE A 217 -11.83 11.95 20.06
N VAL A 218 -11.72 13.24 19.75
CA VAL A 218 -12.55 14.30 20.32
C VAL A 218 -13.17 15.17 19.23
N GLY A 219 -14.34 15.75 19.54
CA GLY A 219 -15.12 16.58 18.60
C GLY A 219 -15.82 15.77 17.52
N ASP A 220 -16.40 16.51 16.58
CA ASP A 220 -17.09 15.93 15.45
C ASP A 220 -16.08 15.50 14.35
N GLU A 221 -16.48 14.56 13.51
CA GLU A 221 -15.72 14.20 12.31
C GLU A 221 -15.75 15.37 11.32
N ILE A 222 -14.62 15.60 10.69
CA ILE A 222 -14.49 16.61 9.65
C ILE A 222 -14.62 15.89 8.30
N ASP A 223 -15.76 16.13 7.64
CA ASP A 223 -15.97 15.68 6.26
C ASP A 223 -15.31 16.68 5.31
N ASN A 224 -14.42 16.18 4.48
CA ASN A 224 -13.66 16.95 3.50
C ASN A 224 -13.74 16.33 2.10
N ASP A 225 -14.80 15.56 1.83
CA ASP A 225 -14.96 14.79 0.57
C ASP A 225 -13.74 13.90 0.27
N ASP A 226 -13.14 13.31 1.31
CA ASP A 226 -11.93 12.50 1.20
C ASP A 226 -12.18 11.17 0.49
N ASN A 227 -12.04 11.20 -0.82
CA ASN A 227 -12.16 10.04 -1.71
C ASN A 227 -10.78 9.49 -2.05
N ILE A 228 -10.51 8.27 -1.60
CA ILE A 228 -9.24 7.57 -1.80
C ILE A 228 -9.27 6.78 -3.09
N ALA A 229 -8.26 6.97 -3.95
CA ALA A 229 -8.19 6.35 -5.28
C ALA A 229 -6.77 5.97 -5.69
N ILE A 230 -6.67 5.19 -6.76
CA ILE A 230 -5.41 4.75 -7.35
C ILE A 230 -4.88 5.85 -8.26
N ALA A 231 -3.64 6.31 -8.01
CA ALA A 231 -3.02 7.29 -8.89
C ALA A 231 -2.19 6.61 -9.99
N VAL A 232 -2.32 7.13 -11.21
CA VAL A 232 -1.52 6.74 -12.38
C VAL A 232 -1.01 8.00 -13.09
N ARG A 233 -0.04 7.87 -13.99
CA ARG A 233 0.41 9.00 -14.80
C ARG A 233 -0.74 9.53 -15.68
N LYS A 234 -0.69 10.82 -15.99
CA LYS A 234 -1.65 11.47 -16.89
C LYS A 234 -1.77 10.72 -18.22
N GLY A 235 -3.00 10.38 -18.61
CA GLY A 235 -3.32 9.69 -19.85
C GLY A 235 -2.87 8.22 -19.90
N ASP A 236 -2.45 7.62 -18.80
CA ASP A 236 -2.06 6.21 -18.75
C ASP A 236 -3.31 5.31 -18.88
N SER A 237 -3.25 4.33 -19.77
CA SER A 237 -4.34 3.37 -19.98
C SER A 237 -4.64 2.50 -18.76
N LEU A 238 -3.70 2.38 -17.81
CA LEU A 238 -3.91 1.67 -16.54
C LEU A 238 -5.11 2.20 -15.75
N LYS A 239 -5.44 3.51 -15.88
CA LYS A 239 -6.64 4.04 -15.24
C LYS A 239 -7.88 3.24 -15.63
N ALA A 240 -8.09 3.04 -16.93
CA ALA A 240 -9.27 2.31 -17.41
C ALA A 240 -9.25 0.82 -17.00
N ASP A 241 -8.05 0.20 -16.94
CA ASP A 241 -7.89 -1.17 -16.49
C ASP A 241 -8.26 -1.28 -14.99
N PHE A 242 -7.78 -0.35 -14.15
CA PHE A 242 -8.12 -0.29 -12.73
C PHE A 242 -9.61 0.02 -12.50
N ASP A 243 -10.19 0.98 -13.23
CA ASP A 243 -11.62 1.32 -13.11
C ASP A 243 -12.52 0.10 -13.40
N LYS A 244 -12.17 -0.66 -14.43
CA LYS A 244 -12.88 -1.90 -14.76
C LYS A 244 -12.72 -2.94 -13.65
N ALA A 245 -11.50 -3.20 -13.18
CA ALA A 245 -11.24 -4.16 -12.13
C ALA A 245 -11.92 -3.76 -10.80
N LEU A 246 -11.90 -2.45 -10.43
CA LEU A 246 -12.63 -1.92 -9.28
C LEU A 246 -14.14 -2.16 -9.38
N SER A 247 -14.72 -1.92 -10.55
CA SER A 247 -16.16 -2.18 -10.79
C SER A 247 -16.49 -3.65 -10.56
N GLU A 248 -15.61 -4.56 -10.99
CA GLU A 248 -15.83 -6.00 -10.85
C GLU A 248 -15.67 -6.47 -9.41
N ILE A 249 -14.60 -6.08 -8.67
CA ILE A 249 -14.43 -6.45 -7.26
C ILE A 249 -15.47 -5.77 -6.35
N ARG A 250 -16.03 -4.63 -6.75
CA ARG A 250 -17.15 -3.99 -6.04
C ARG A 250 -18.46 -4.77 -6.28
N SER A 251 -18.75 -5.14 -7.52
CA SER A 251 -20.00 -5.82 -7.89
C SER A 251 -20.10 -7.25 -7.35
N ASN A 252 -18.99 -7.96 -7.22
CA ASN A 252 -18.94 -9.33 -6.67
C ASN A 252 -18.80 -9.37 -5.14
N GLY A 253 -18.69 -8.21 -4.47
CA GLY A 253 -18.60 -8.07 -3.02
C GLY A 253 -17.19 -8.25 -2.44
N GLU A 254 -16.17 -8.44 -3.28
CA GLU A 254 -14.79 -8.63 -2.81
C GLU A 254 -14.25 -7.37 -2.12
N LEU A 255 -14.49 -6.16 -2.67
CA LEU A 255 -14.07 -4.91 -2.03
C LEU A 255 -14.67 -4.77 -0.62
N ALA A 256 -15.98 -5.02 -0.46
CA ALA A 256 -16.63 -4.99 0.86
C ALA A 256 -16.07 -6.05 1.82
N ARG A 257 -15.70 -7.23 1.32
CA ARG A 257 -15.03 -8.26 2.12
C ARG A 257 -13.65 -7.79 2.61
N LEU A 258 -12.88 -7.13 1.76
CA LEU A 258 -11.57 -6.58 2.11
C LEU A 258 -11.70 -5.45 3.14
N GLU A 259 -12.68 -4.56 2.97
CA GLU A 259 -12.99 -3.52 3.97
C GLU A 259 -13.33 -4.13 5.33
N GLN A 260 -14.23 -5.14 5.36
CA GLN A 260 -14.60 -5.83 6.60
C GLN A 260 -13.40 -6.53 7.24
N MET A 261 -12.52 -7.12 6.45
CA MET A 261 -11.35 -7.84 6.94
C MET A 261 -10.33 -6.89 7.60
N ASN A 262 -10.12 -5.71 7.03
CA ASN A 262 -9.11 -4.76 7.49
C ASN A 262 -9.62 -3.74 8.51
N PHE A 263 -10.91 -3.37 8.45
CA PHE A 263 -11.49 -2.30 9.26
C PHE A 263 -12.67 -2.77 10.13
N GLY A 264 -13.24 -3.95 9.86
CA GLY A 264 -14.37 -4.48 10.59
C GLY A 264 -13.95 -4.94 11.97
N GLN A 265 -14.37 -4.19 12.99
CA GLN A 265 -14.33 -4.57 14.40
C GLN A 265 -15.76 -4.76 14.92
#